data_e7022134f41a822933faf40b4049008b
#
_entry.id   e7022134f41a822933faf40b4049008b
#
_cell.length_a   1.000
_cell.length_b   1.000
_cell.length_c   1.000
_cell.angle_alpha   90.00
_cell.angle_beta   90.00
_cell.angle_gamma   90.00
#
_symmetry.space_group_name_H-M   'P 1'
#
loop_
_entity.id
_entity.type
_entity.pdbx_description
1 polymer ?
#
loop_
_entity_poly.entity_id
_entity_poly.type
_entity_poly.pdbx_seq_one_letter_code
_entity_poly.pdbx_strand_id
1 'polypeptide(L)'
;MRINGHGHLLPYPNQIPKFMKDKGIFWLENNQMCQGNWRRPVTDPSFFLDKKLEWMASNHIDKEVILNLSQLYCNGYNRTDTYDVIRFQNDYNASIQHDYPEKFISGFVVQPLYIDDALSEIRRCAVDLKLPLLCLPTHFLNKDNKWTSIADESVIPIFELANELNLAVEIHPYNAEEI
;
A
#
# COMPACT_ATOMS: atom_id res chain seq x y z
N MET A 1 -0.58 23.01 12.97
CA MET A 1 -0.43 21.93 11.97
C MET A 1 -1.60 20.97 12.13
N ARG A 2 -2.33 20.72 11.05
CA ARG A 2 -3.47 19.77 10.99
C ARG A 2 -3.08 18.60 10.09
N ILE A 3 -3.10 17.38 10.63
CA ILE A 3 -2.69 16.16 9.92
C ILE A 3 -3.90 15.25 9.73
N ASN A 4 -4.15 14.80 8.49
CA ASN A 4 -5.05 13.69 8.23
C ASN A 4 -4.25 12.39 8.34
N GLY A 5 -4.61 11.53 9.29
CA GLY A 5 -3.86 10.31 9.60
C GLY A 5 -4.15 9.12 8.67
N HIS A 6 -5.09 9.25 7.72
CA HIS A 6 -5.48 8.14 6.84
C HIS A 6 -5.99 8.66 5.49
N GLY A 7 -5.23 8.41 4.46
CA GLY A 7 -5.61 8.71 3.09
C GLY A 7 -5.00 7.71 2.11
N HIS A 8 -5.54 7.67 0.92
CA HIS A 8 -5.02 6.85 -0.17
C HIS A 8 -4.80 7.71 -1.40
N LEU A 9 -3.81 7.34 -2.21
CA LEU A 9 -3.62 7.88 -3.55
C LEU A 9 -3.66 6.74 -4.57
N LEU A 10 -4.28 7.04 -5.69
CA LEU A 10 -4.28 6.19 -6.88
C LEU A 10 -3.30 6.75 -7.91
N PRO A 11 -2.46 5.91 -8.51
CA PRO A 11 -1.72 6.30 -9.70
C PRO A 11 -2.71 6.59 -10.83
N TYR A 12 -2.39 7.52 -11.72
CA TYR A 12 -3.20 7.73 -12.91
C TYR A 12 -3.18 6.49 -13.82
N PRO A 13 -4.21 6.26 -14.65
CA PRO A 13 -4.32 5.06 -15.48
C PRO A 13 -3.08 4.74 -16.32
N ASN A 14 -2.41 5.78 -16.82
CA ASN A 14 -1.19 5.65 -17.63
C ASN A 14 0.09 5.37 -16.80
N GLN A 15 0.03 5.48 -15.50
CA GLN A 15 1.14 5.16 -14.58
C GLN A 15 1.08 3.70 -14.12
N ILE A 16 -0.09 3.05 -14.22
CA ILE A 16 -0.26 1.66 -13.80
C ILE A 16 0.42 0.74 -14.82
N PRO A 17 1.33 -0.14 -14.39
CA PRO A 17 2.00 -1.07 -15.28
C PRO A 17 1.02 -1.95 -16.06
N LYS A 18 1.25 -2.09 -17.37
CA LYS A 18 0.36 -2.85 -18.26
C LYS A 18 0.13 -4.29 -17.79
N PHE A 19 1.15 -4.94 -17.23
CA PHE A 19 1.03 -6.32 -16.75
C PHE A 19 -0.04 -6.48 -15.66
N MET A 20 -0.29 -5.45 -14.85
CA MET A 20 -1.31 -5.51 -13.81
C MET A 20 -2.71 -5.61 -14.41
N LYS A 21 -3.00 -4.89 -15.50
CA LYS A 21 -4.24 -5.03 -16.26
C LYS A 21 -4.31 -6.37 -16.98
N ASP A 22 -3.24 -6.76 -17.68
CA ASP A 22 -3.19 -7.99 -18.47
C ASP A 22 -3.42 -9.26 -17.61
N LYS A 23 -2.98 -9.23 -16.36
CA LYS A 23 -3.17 -10.31 -15.37
C LYS A 23 -4.41 -10.14 -14.49
N GLY A 24 -5.20 -9.08 -14.69
CA GLY A 24 -6.39 -8.80 -13.88
C GLY A 24 -6.08 -8.42 -12.42
N ILE A 25 -4.86 -7.96 -12.14
CA ILE A 25 -4.41 -7.62 -10.77
C ILE A 25 -5.04 -6.31 -10.31
N PHE A 26 -4.83 -5.24 -11.08
CA PHE A 26 -5.40 -3.94 -10.79
C PHE A 26 -5.28 -3.01 -12.01
N TRP A 27 -6.34 -2.26 -12.31
CA TRP A 27 -6.32 -1.18 -13.29
C TRP A 27 -7.45 -0.18 -13.05
N LEU A 28 -7.37 0.96 -13.69
CA LEU A 28 -8.41 1.97 -13.70
C LEU A 28 -9.01 2.07 -15.09
N GLU A 29 -10.34 1.97 -15.18
CA GLU A 29 -11.08 2.05 -16.43
C GLU A 29 -12.49 2.61 -16.22
N ASN A 30 -12.93 3.54 -17.05
CA ASN A 30 -14.26 4.17 -16.96
C ASN A 30 -14.58 4.71 -15.56
N ASN A 31 -13.63 5.38 -14.93
CA ASN A 31 -13.71 5.90 -13.55
C ASN A 31 -14.02 4.82 -12.51
N GLN A 32 -13.51 3.62 -12.71
CA GLN A 32 -13.63 2.50 -11.78
C GLN A 32 -12.26 1.92 -11.43
N MET A 33 -12.10 1.51 -10.18
CA MET A 33 -11.08 0.56 -9.77
C MET A 33 -11.51 -0.84 -10.16
N CYS A 34 -10.62 -1.59 -10.78
CA CYS A 34 -10.88 -2.91 -11.34
C CYS A 34 -9.86 -3.93 -10.81
N GLN A 35 -10.32 -5.12 -10.39
CA GLN A 35 -9.49 -6.26 -9.97
C GLN A 35 -10.21 -7.56 -10.34
N GLY A 36 -9.66 -8.39 -11.21
CA GLY A 36 -10.39 -9.54 -11.74
C GLY A 36 -11.77 -9.13 -12.27
N ASN A 37 -12.83 -9.67 -11.69
CA ASN A 37 -14.23 -9.34 -11.99
C ASN A 37 -14.80 -8.23 -11.08
N TRP A 38 -14.06 -7.82 -10.05
CA TRP A 38 -14.51 -6.80 -9.12
C TRP A 38 -14.36 -5.40 -9.73
N ARG A 39 -15.37 -4.57 -9.50
CA ARG A 39 -15.44 -3.18 -9.96
C ARG A 39 -15.97 -2.29 -8.85
N ARG A 40 -15.31 -1.16 -8.64
CA ARG A 40 -15.75 -0.15 -7.69
C ARG A 40 -15.58 1.25 -8.31
N PRO A 41 -16.63 2.07 -8.36
CA PRO A 41 -16.48 3.46 -8.81
C PRO A 41 -15.47 4.23 -7.96
N VAL A 42 -14.65 5.05 -8.62
CA VAL A 42 -13.83 6.07 -7.97
C VAL A 42 -14.72 7.29 -7.75
N THR A 43 -15.40 7.34 -6.62
CA THR A 43 -16.38 8.40 -6.31
C THR A 43 -15.75 9.62 -5.67
N ASP A 44 -14.59 9.45 -5.04
CA ASP A 44 -13.84 10.53 -4.41
C ASP A 44 -12.69 10.97 -5.34
N PRO A 45 -12.76 12.16 -5.93
CA PRO A 45 -11.69 12.67 -6.78
C PRO A 45 -10.37 12.87 -6.02
N SER A 46 -10.41 13.02 -4.69
CA SER A 46 -9.20 13.16 -3.86
C SER A 46 -8.31 11.92 -3.82
N PHE A 47 -8.70 10.82 -4.47
CA PHE A 47 -7.79 9.71 -4.73
C PHE A 47 -6.69 10.03 -5.74
N PHE A 48 -6.83 11.08 -6.56
CA PHE A 48 -5.80 11.54 -7.47
C PHE A 48 -5.04 12.74 -6.92
N LEU A 49 -3.72 12.77 -7.17
CA LEU A 49 -2.79 13.68 -6.53
C LEU A 49 -3.19 15.16 -6.64
N ASP A 50 -3.53 15.63 -7.85
CA ASP A 50 -3.95 17.02 -8.08
C ASP A 50 -5.19 17.38 -7.27
N LYS A 51 -6.19 16.51 -7.26
CA LYS A 51 -7.43 16.68 -6.51
C LYS A 51 -7.23 16.53 -4.99
N LYS A 52 -6.29 15.68 -4.59
CA LYS A 52 -5.88 15.56 -3.19
C LYS A 52 -5.30 16.87 -2.67
N LEU A 53 -4.40 17.49 -3.42
CA LEU A 53 -3.80 18.77 -3.04
C LEU A 53 -4.85 19.89 -2.95
N GLU A 54 -5.80 19.97 -3.91
CA GLU A 54 -6.94 20.89 -3.86
C GLU A 54 -7.82 20.64 -2.62
N TRP A 55 -8.14 19.38 -2.33
CA TRP A 55 -8.94 18.99 -1.18
C TRP A 55 -8.24 19.33 0.14
N MET A 56 -6.94 19.04 0.27
CA MET A 56 -6.16 19.39 1.46
C MET A 56 -6.16 20.91 1.70
N ALA A 57 -5.97 21.72 0.65
CA ALA A 57 -5.99 23.16 0.75
C ALA A 57 -7.37 23.69 1.21
N SER A 58 -8.46 23.17 0.61
CA SER A 58 -9.82 23.57 0.93
C SER A 58 -10.26 23.18 2.35
N ASN A 59 -9.67 22.13 2.92
CA ASN A 59 -9.98 21.62 4.25
C ASN A 59 -8.94 22.03 5.31
N HIS A 60 -7.98 22.88 4.94
CA HIS A 60 -6.91 23.35 5.82
C HIS A 60 -6.10 22.17 6.42
N ILE A 61 -5.83 21.14 5.62
CA ILE A 61 -4.98 20.00 5.98
C ILE A 61 -3.54 20.36 5.59
N ASP A 62 -2.66 20.36 6.56
CA ASP A 62 -1.24 20.66 6.32
C ASP A 62 -0.50 19.46 5.76
N LYS A 63 -0.73 18.26 6.37
CA LYS A 63 -0.13 16.98 5.95
C LYS A 63 -1.17 15.87 5.92
N GLU A 64 -0.92 14.86 5.08
CA GLU A 64 -1.70 13.62 5.04
C GLU A 64 -0.79 12.39 5.07
N VAL A 65 -1.20 11.39 5.83
CA VAL A 65 -0.57 10.06 5.82
C VAL A 65 -1.19 9.24 4.70
N ILE A 66 -0.35 8.80 3.75
CA ILE A 66 -0.78 7.99 2.61
C ILE A 66 -0.51 6.52 2.90
N LEU A 67 -1.59 5.75 2.97
CA LEU A 67 -1.58 4.30 3.17
C LEU A 67 -1.75 3.57 1.84
N ASN A 68 -1.23 2.36 1.76
CA ASN A 68 -1.42 1.50 0.60
C ASN A 68 -2.88 1.01 0.51
N LEU A 69 -3.36 0.81 -0.72
CA LEU A 69 -4.70 0.25 -0.93
C LEU A 69 -4.74 -1.23 -0.52
N SER A 70 -5.73 -1.61 0.30
CA SER A 70 -5.89 -3.00 0.75
C SER A 70 -6.07 -4.00 -0.40
N GLN A 71 -6.68 -3.59 -1.52
CA GLN A 71 -6.80 -4.39 -2.73
C GLN A 71 -5.45 -4.83 -3.32
N LEU A 72 -4.37 -4.16 -2.94
CA LEU A 72 -3.02 -4.42 -3.44
C LEU A 72 -2.08 -5.04 -2.39
N TYR A 73 -2.63 -5.65 -1.32
CA TYR A 73 -1.84 -6.45 -0.37
C TYR A 73 -1.43 -7.83 -0.91
N CYS A 74 -1.78 -8.13 -2.16
CA CYS A 74 -1.29 -9.28 -2.93
C CYS A 74 -1.61 -10.65 -2.32
N ASN A 75 -2.75 -10.79 -1.60
CA ASN A 75 -3.18 -12.08 -1.11
C ASN A 75 -3.58 -13.01 -2.27
N GLY A 76 -3.05 -14.24 -2.28
CA GLY A 76 -3.33 -15.23 -3.30
C GLY A 76 -2.54 -15.08 -4.61
N TYR A 77 -1.62 -14.11 -4.71
CA TYR A 77 -0.75 -13.98 -5.88
C TYR A 77 0.53 -14.82 -5.73
N ASN A 78 1.09 -15.26 -6.86
CA ASN A 78 2.40 -15.91 -6.86
C ASN A 78 3.52 -14.90 -6.47
N ARG A 79 4.69 -15.43 -6.11
CA ARG A 79 5.80 -14.64 -5.58
C ARG A 79 6.25 -13.52 -6.54
N THR A 80 6.35 -13.83 -7.85
CA THR A 80 6.79 -12.85 -8.85
C THR A 80 5.81 -11.69 -8.98
N ASP A 81 4.51 -11.99 -9.14
CA ASP A 81 3.48 -10.96 -9.25
C ASP A 81 3.38 -10.13 -7.97
N THR A 82 3.48 -10.78 -6.81
CA THR A 82 3.53 -10.10 -5.52
C THR A 82 4.69 -9.12 -5.44
N TYR A 83 5.90 -9.55 -5.80
CA TYR A 83 7.09 -8.72 -5.79
C TYR A 83 6.94 -7.49 -6.70
N ASP A 84 6.50 -7.70 -7.94
CA ASP A 84 6.35 -6.61 -8.92
C ASP A 84 5.30 -5.58 -8.50
N VAL A 85 4.16 -6.06 -7.96
CA VAL A 85 3.06 -5.17 -7.52
C VAL A 85 3.44 -4.38 -6.27
N ILE A 86 4.09 -5.02 -5.30
CA ILE A 86 4.54 -4.37 -4.07
C ILE A 86 5.57 -3.29 -4.38
N ARG A 87 6.57 -3.61 -5.20
CA ARG A 87 7.58 -2.63 -5.59
C ARG A 87 6.98 -1.43 -6.33
N PHE A 88 6.07 -1.69 -7.26
CA PHE A 88 5.37 -0.61 -7.96
C PHE A 88 4.67 0.36 -7.00
N GLN A 89 3.91 -0.17 -6.03
CA GLN A 89 3.21 0.66 -5.05
C GLN A 89 4.17 1.46 -4.17
N ASN A 90 5.20 0.79 -3.67
CA ASN A 90 6.17 1.42 -2.76
C ASN A 90 6.98 2.50 -3.49
N ASP A 91 7.38 2.26 -4.74
CA ASP A 91 8.07 3.24 -5.56
C ASP A 91 7.16 4.44 -5.89
N TYR A 92 5.87 4.19 -6.18
CA TYR A 92 4.89 5.26 -6.37
C TYR A 92 4.74 6.13 -5.11
N ASN A 93 4.53 5.50 -3.95
CA ASN A 93 4.41 6.23 -2.68
C ASN A 93 5.68 6.99 -2.31
N ALA A 94 6.85 6.43 -2.62
CA ALA A 94 8.13 7.11 -2.42
C ALA A 94 8.27 8.34 -3.32
N SER A 95 7.84 8.25 -4.59
CA SER A 95 7.87 9.41 -5.49
C SER A 95 6.96 10.54 -4.98
N ILE A 96 5.78 10.22 -4.47
CA ILE A 96 4.85 11.20 -3.89
C ILE A 96 5.48 11.90 -2.69
N GLN A 97 6.09 11.16 -1.77
CA GLN A 97 6.76 11.76 -0.61
C GLN A 97 7.98 12.59 -1.01
N HIS A 98 8.75 12.13 -2.00
CA HIS A 98 9.90 12.87 -2.50
C HIS A 98 9.50 14.20 -3.15
N ASP A 99 8.45 14.19 -3.97
CA ASP A 99 8.02 15.38 -4.71
C ASP A 99 7.24 16.37 -3.82
N TYR A 100 6.60 15.88 -2.76
CA TYR A 100 5.79 16.70 -1.84
C TYR A 100 6.10 16.40 -0.35
N PRO A 101 7.37 16.57 0.11
CA PRO A 101 7.80 16.16 1.45
C PRO A 101 7.09 16.91 2.58
N GLU A 102 6.62 18.14 2.30
CA GLU A 102 5.89 18.96 3.27
C GLU A 102 4.38 18.61 3.32
N LYS A 103 3.88 17.81 2.36
CA LYS A 103 2.46 17.46 2.25
C LYS A 103 2.15 16.03 2.65
N PHE A 104 3.05 15.09 2.37
CA PHE A 104 2.76 13.67 2.57
C PHE A 104 3.77 12.97 3.46
N ILE A 105 3.24 12.02 4.23
CA ILE A 105 3.97 10.96 4.92
C ILE A 105 3.49 9.66 4.29
N SER A 106 4.30 9.04 3.45
CA SER A 106 3.86 7.86 2.71
C SER A 106 4.25 6.56 3.39
N GLY A 107 3.31 5.63 3.42
CA GLY A 107 3.54 4.25 3.83
C GLY A 107 4.02 3.37 2.68
N PHE A 108 4.54 2.22 3.03
CA PHE A 108 4.88 1.13 2.13
C PHE A 108 4.31 -0.20 2.64
N VAL A 109 4.15 -1.17 1.75
CA VAL A 109 3.54 -2.46 2.07
C VAL A 109 4.51 -3.60 1.78
N VAL A 110 4.36 -4.70 2.50
CA VAL A 110 5.00 -5.98 2.22
C VAL A 110 4.00 -7.13 2.35
N GLN A 111 4.27 -8.26 1.71
CA GLN A 111 3.43 -9.46 1.83
C GLN A 111 4.08 -10.46 2.80
N PRO A 112 3.49 -10.71 3.99
CA PRO A 112 4.07 -11.58 5.01
C PRO A 112 4.28 -13.03 4.58
N LEU A 113 3.53 -13.53 3.59
CA LEU A 113 3.71 -14.89 3.04
C LEU A 113 5.15 -15.13 2.53
N TYR A 114 5.78 -14.12 1.96
CA TYR A 114 7.13 -14.19 1.38
C TYR A 114 8.12 -13.43 2.28
N ILE A 115 8.41 -14.01 3.45
CA ILE A 115 9.12 -13.32 4.54
C ILE A 115 10.48 -12.75 4.12
N ASP A 116 11.29 -13.48 3.37
CA ASP A 116 12.61 -13.01 2.93
C ASP A 116 12.50 -11.80 1.99
N ASP A 117 11.51 -11.82 1.08
CA ASP A 117 11.23 -10.69 0.19
C ASP A 117 10.69 -9.50 0.99
N ALA A 118 9.83 -9.78 1.98
CA ALA A 118 9.30 -8.75 2.87
C ALA A 118 10.41 -8.04 3.65
N LEU A 119 11.32 -8.78 4.26
CA LEU A 119 12.45 -8.20 5.01
C LEU A 119 13.39 -7.39 4.11
N SER A 120 13.66 -7.89 2.90
CA SER A 120 14.47 -7.16 1.91
C SER A 120 13.80 -5.85 1.49
N GLU A 121 12.49 -5.89 1.22
CA GLU A 121 11.73 -4.72 0.80
C GLU A 121 11.57 -3.70 1.93
N ILE A 122 11.39 -4.14 3.19
CA ILE A 122 11.38 -3.24 4.36
C ILE A 122 12.69 -2.45 4.43
N ARG A 123 13.85 -3.13 4.30
CA ARG A 123 15.15 -2.44 4.32
C ARG A 123 15.26 -1.43 3.18
N ARG A 124 14.86 -1.80 1.97
CA ARG A 124 14.87 -0.91 0.81
C ARG A 124 13.99 0.31 1.04
N CYS A 125 12.74 0.12 1.46
CA CYS A 125 11.81 1.22 1.67
C CYS A 125 12.26 2.16 2.79
N ALA A 126 12.70 1.62 3.91
CA ALA A 126 13.13 2.42 5.05
C ALA A 126 14.47 3.14 4.81
N VAL A 127 15.46 2.42 4.24
CA VAL A 127 16.83 2.93 4.14
C VAL A 127 17.08 3.70 2.85
N ASP A 128 16.66 3.15 1.70
CA ASP A 128 16.94 3.77 0.40
C ASP A 128 15.86 4.79 0.03
N LEU A 129 14.57 4.44 0.20
CA LEU A 129 13.45 5.30 -0.18
C LEU A 129 13.00 6.25 0.95
N LYS A 130 13.52 6.08 2.17
CA LYS A 130 13.20 6.93 3.34
C LYS A 130 11.71 6.99 3.70
N LEU A 131 10.98 5.91 3.49
CA LEU A 131 9.58 5.78 3.89
C LEU A 131 9.49 5.40 5.38
N PRO A 132 8.75 6.16 6.22
CA PRO A 132 8.76 5.97 7.67
C PRO A 132 7.70 5.02 8.21
N LEU A 133 6.77 4.54 7.36
CA LEU A 133 5.56 3.86 7.79
C LEU A 133 5.37 2.54 7.05
N LEU A 134 5.42 1.43 7.79
CA LEU A 134 5.09 0.10 7.28
C LEU A 134 3.59 -0.18 7.43
N CYS A 135 2.90 -0.46 6.31
CA CYS A 135 1.50 -0.86 6.28
C CYS A 135 1.39 -2.38 6.17
N LEU A 136 0.63 -3.00 7.07
CA LEU A 136 0.42 -4.45 7.10
C LEU A 136 -1.09 -4.77 7.11
N PRO A 137 -1.53 -5.88 6.49
CA PRO A 137 -2.90 -6.35 6.62
C PRO A 137 -3.14 -6.99 8.00
N THR A 138 -4.38 -6.96 8.50
CA THR A 138 -4.76 -7.74 9.70
C THR A 138 -4.59 -9.25 9.50
N HIS A 139 -4.76 -9.72 8.26
CA HIS A 139 -4.67 -11.12 7.87
C HIS A 139 -4.08 -11.26 6.48
N PHE A 140 -3.44 -12.38 6.23
CA PHE A 140 -2.90 -12.75 4.91
C PHE A 140 -3.13 -14.23 4.62
N LEU A 141 -3.15 -14.61 3.35
CA LEU A 141 -3.20 -16.02 2.95
C LEU A 141 -1.80 -16.62 3.06
N ASN A 142 -1.68 -17.71 3.83
CA ASN A 142 -0.45 -18.48 3.93
C ASN A 142 -0.26 -19.45 2.72
N LYS A 143 0.83 -20.19 2.70
CA LYS A 143 1.15 -21.15 1.63
C LYS A 143 0.10 -22.25 1.41
N ASP A 144 -0.73 -22.52 2.42
CA ASP A 144 -1.79 -23.51 2.37
C ASP A 144 -3.15 -22.89 1.99
N ASN A 145 -3.16 -21.63 1.52
CA ASN A 145 -4.35 -20.82 1.25
C ASN A 145 -5.29 -20.67 2.45
N LYS A 146 -4.74 -20.63 3.65
CA LYS A 146 -5.50 -20.37 4.87
C LYS A 146 -5.23 -18.96 5.37
N TRP A 147 -6.29 -18.31 5.81
CA TRP A 147 -6.17 -17.02 6.47
C TRP A 147 -5.36 -17.13 7.76
N THR A 148 -4.32 -16.34 7.86
CA THR A 148 -3.39 -16.29 8.98
C THR A 148 -3.37 -14.88 9.53
N SER A 149 -3.47 -14.74 10.84
CA SER A 149 -3.41 -13.43 11.51
C SER A 149 -2.02 -12.83 11.37
N ILE A 150 -1.94 -11.50 11.32
CA ILE A 150 -0.67 -10.77 11.42
C ILE A 150 0.04 -10.99 12.77
N ALA A 151 -0.68 -11.50 13.78
CA ALA A 151 -0.10 -11.87 15.08
C ALA A 151 0.54 -13.28 15.11
N ASP A 152 0.58 -13.98 13.99
CA ASP A 152 1.23 -15.29 13.86
C ASP A 152 2.74 -15.17 14.07
N GLU A 153 3.35 -16.16 14.74
CA GLU A 153 4.78 -16.17 15.03
C GLU A 153 5.68 -16.05 13.81
N SER A 154 5.22 -16.52 12.64
CA SER A 154 5.96 -16.38 11.37
C SER A 154 6.18 -14.93 10.95
N VAL A 155 5.42 -13.98 11.47
CA VAL A 155 5.50 -12.55 11.15
C VAL A 155 6.41 -11.78 12.12
N ILE A 156 6.82 -12.38 13.24
CA ILE A 156 7.69 -11.73 14.23
C ILE A 156 8.91 -11.04 13.59
N PRO A 157 9.66 -11.66 12.63
CA PRO A 157 10.81 -11.01 12.02
C PRO A 157 10.51 -9.68 11.33
N ILE A 158 9.28 -9.48 10.81
CA ILE A 158 8.85 -8.19 10.25
C ILE A 158 8.79 -7.12 11.33
N PHE A 159 8.19 -7.43 12.49
CA PHE A 159 8.08 -6.48 13.59
C PHE A 159 9.44 -6.18 14.26
N GLU A 160 10.30 -7.19 14.37
CA GLU A 160 11.67 -7.01 14.87
C GLU A 160 12.45 -6.05 13.96
N LEU A 161 12.39 -6.24 12.63
CA LEU A 161 13.04 -5.36 11.69
C LEU A 161 12.42 -3.95 11.67
N ALA A 162 11.10 -3.84 11.78
CA ALA A 162 10.43 -2.55 11.87
C ALA A 162 10.89 -1.77 13.11
N ASN A 163 11.04 -2.46 14.24
CA ASN A 163 11.58 -1.88 15.48
C ASN A 163 13.05 -1.48 15.33
N GLU A 164 13.91 -2.34 14.74
CA GLU A 164 15.32 -2.04 14.46
C GLU A 164 15.47 -0.75 13.63
N LEU A 165 14.60 -0.57 12.63
CA LEU A 165 14.62 0.56 11.71
C LEU A 165 13.79 1.76 12.21
N ASN A 166 13.22 1.69 13.41
CA ASN A 166 12.39 2.73 14.02
C ASN A 166 11.21 3.15 13.12
N LEU A 167 10.54 2.19 12.50
CA LEU A 167 9.37 2.41 11.65
C LEU A 167 8.10 2.52 12.48
N ALA A 168 7.19 3.41 12.09
CA ALA A 168 5.81 3.30 12.49
C ALA A 168 5.16 2.11 11.78
N VAL A 169 4.23 1.41 12.45
CA VAL A 169 3.50 0.28 11.87
C VAL A 169 2.01 0.59 11.92
N GLU A 170 1.37 0.54 10.77
CA GLU A 170 -0.08 0.61 10.63
C GLU A 170 -0.61 -0.77 10.27
N ILE A 171 -1.67 -1.21 10.94
CA ILE A 171 -2.34 -2.49 10.65
C ILE A 171 -3.72 -2.18 10.10
N HIS A 172 -3.88 -2.40 8.79
CA HIS A 172 -5.11 -2.08 8.06
C HIS A 172 -6.05 -3.29 7.98
N PRO A 173 -7.35 -3.11 8.27
CA PRO A 173 -8.33 -4.17 8.07
C PRO A 173 -8.31 -4.69 6.63
N TYR A 174 -8.39 -6.01 6.48
CA TYR A 174 -8.46 -6.66 5.18
C TYR A 174 -9.57 -7.71 5.18
N ASN A 175 -10.52 -7.58 4.26
CA ASN A 175 -11.62 -8.53 4.01
C ASN A 175 -12.24 -9.15 5.27
N ALA A 176 -12.65 -8.31 6.23
CA ALA A 176 -13.24 -8.77 7.48
C ALA A 176 -14.53 -9.62 7.30
N GLU A 177 -15.12 -9.60 6.10
CA GLU A 177 -16.31 -10.41 5.76
C GLU A 177 -15.95 -11.86 5.39
N GLU A 178 -14.66 -12.17 5.16
CA GLU A 178 -14.22 -13.52 4.73
C GLU A 178 -13.47 -14.29 5.84
N ILE A 179 -13.44 -13.74 7.08
CA ILE A 179 -12.71 -14.33 8.22
C ILE A 179 -13.68 -14.96 9.20
#